data_f34a46d21ef99beb74eff9ad58a2fbf8
#
_entry.id   f34a46d21ef99beb74eff9ad58a2fbf8
#
_cell.length_a   1.000
_cell.length_b   1.000
_cell.length_c   1.000
_cell.angle_alpha   90.00
_cell.angle_beta   90.00
_cell.angle_gamma   90.00
#
_symmetry.space_group_name_H-M   'P 1'
#
loop_
_entity.id
_entity.type
_entity.pdbx_description
1 polymer ?
#
loop_
_entity_poly.entity_id
_entity_poly.type
_entity_poly.pdbx_seq_one_letter_code
_entity_poly.pdbx_strand_id
1 'polypeptide(L)'
;KLLLFGGAIQMAGSVKARKAARHATSDWMAIEQERGISVTTSVMKFNYRDFEINLLDTPGHQDFSEDTYRVLTAVDSAVMVIDSVKGVEPQTRKLMEVCRMRNTPILTFINKLDREGMAPLDILGDIEETLQIECAPLSWPIGMGKDFKGIYNLHQKELSLFTPGRERLSDDIVTIRDLADPLLDKQL
;
A
#
# COMPACT_ATOMS: atom_id res chain seq x y z
N LYS A 1 3.43 0.78 7.80
CA LYS A 1 4.71 1.24 7.20
C LYS A 1 4.75 2.75 7.02
N LEU A 2 3.66 3.40 6.56
CA LEU A 2 3.62 4.87 6.42
C LEU A 2 4.03 5.59 7.72
N LEU A 3 3.51 5.17 8.87
CA LEU A 3 3.88 5.71 10.19
C LEU A 3 5.37 5.51 10.52
N LEU A 4 5.95 4.38 10.10
CA LEU A 4 7.37 4.10 10.29
C LEU A 4 8.23 5.08 9.48
N PHE A 5 7.91 5.25 8.20
CA PHE A 5 8.62 6.19 7.32
C PHE A 5 8.39 7.66 7.71
N GLY A 6 7.22 7.97 8.27
CA GLY A 6 6.93 9.29 8.86
C GLY A 6 7.58 9.53 10.23
N GLY A 7 8.32 8.54 10.77
CA GLY A 7 8.97 8.66 12.08
C GLY A 7 8.01 8.64 13.29
N ALA A 8 6.72 8.37 13.04
CA ALA A 8 5.71 8.35 14.11
C ALA A 8 5.78 7.09 14.99
N ILE A 9 6.36 6.00 14.48
CA ILE A 9 6.63 4.76 15.22
C ILE A 9 8.03 4.25 14.90
N GLN A 10 8.66 3.56 15.87
CA GLN A 10 10.02 3.03 15.71
C GLN A 10 10.06 1.66 15.03
N MET A 11 8.97 0.88 15.09
CA MET A 11 8.88 -0.45 14.51
C MET A 11 7.48 -0.70 13.94
N ALA A 12 7.41 -1.30 12.74
CA ALA A 12 6.15 -1.70 12.13
C ALA A 12 5.59 -2.96 12.80
N GLY A 13 4.26 -3.00 13.00
CA GLY A 13 3.54 -4.19 13.43
C GLY A 13 3.02 -5.02 12.24
N SER A 14 2.42 -6.17 12.52
CA SER A 14 1.82 -7.08 11.53
C SER A 14 0.36 -7.38 11.85
N VAL A 15 -0.47 -7.54 10.83
CA VAL A 15 -1.91 -7.88 10.95
C VAL A 15 -2.14 -9.38 11.20
N LYS A 16 -1.13 -10.25 11.10
CA LYS A 16 -1.28 -11.71 11.29
C LYS A 16 -1.46 -12.09 12.76
N ALA A 17 -2.68 -12.44 13.16
CA ALA A 17 -3.14 -12.62 14.52
C ALA A 17 -2.42 -13.69 15.36
N ARG A 18 -1.96 -14.80 14.81
CA ARG A 18 -1.50 -15.94 15.63
C ARG A 18 0.02 -16.11 15.79
N LYS A 19 0.84 -15.32 15.09
CA LYS A 19 2.32 -15.48 15.10
C LYS A 19 3.09 -14.17 15.15
N ALA A 20 2.42 -13.02 15.23
CA ALA A 20 3.11 -11.74 15.26
C ALA A 20 3.44 -11.36 16.71
N ALA A 21 4.71 -11.08 16.97
CA ALA A 21 5.15 -10.52 18.25
C ALA A 21 4.62 -9.09 18.49
N ARG A 22 4.11 -8.44 17.44
CA ARG A 22 3.57 -7.08 17.50
C ARG A 22 2.49 -6.85 16.44
N HIS A 23 1.33 -6.32 16.86
CA HIS A 23 0.23 -5.99 15.96
C HIS A 23 0.42 -4.62 15.29
N ALA A 24 -0.32 -4.38 14.19
CA ALA A 24 -0.34 -3.07 13.55
C ALA A 24 -0.88 -1.99 14.52
N THR A 25 -0.35 -0.78 14.41
CA THR A 25 -0.75 0.33 15.30
C THR A 25 -2.23 0.71 15.12
N SER A 26 -2.79 0.48 13.92
CA SER A 26 -4.20 0.66 13.62
C SER A 26 -5.12 -0.35 14.32
N ASP A 27 -4.64 -1.56 14.59
CA ASP A 27 -5.42 -2.66 15.19
C ASP A 27 -5.28 -2.61 16.74
N TRP A 28 -5.91 -1.66 17.36
CA TRP A 28 -5.80 -1.43 18.81
C TRP A 28 -6.83 -2.21 19.63
N MET A 29 -7.92 -2.69 19.02
CA MET A 29 -8.94 -3.46 19.71
C MET A 29 -8.54 -4.94 19.85
N ALA A 30 -8.85 -5.57 20.98
CA ALA A 30 -8.56 -6.98 21.22
C ALA A 30 -9.18 -7.91 20.15
N ILE A 31 -10.40 -7.60 19.68
CA ILE A 31 -11.08 -8.37 18.64
C ILE A 31 -10.37 -8.28 17.28
N GLU A 32 -9.76 -7.15 16.94
CA GLU A 32 -8.97 -6.96 15.72
C GLU A 32 -7.71 -7.80 15.76
N GLN A 33 -7.03 -7.79 16.92
CA GLN A 33 -5.82 -8.57 17.16
C GLN A 33 -6.09 -10.08 17.13
N GLU A 34 -7.22 -10.53 17.69
CA GLU A 34 -7.62 -11.93 17.68
C GLU A 34 -8.01 -12.41 16.28
N ARG A 35 -8.78 -11.63 15.55
CA ARG A 35 -9.27 -11.98 14.20
C ARG A 35 -8.22 -11.72 13.11
N GLY A 36 -7.26 -10.80 13.35
CA GLY A 36 -6.26 -10.36 12.37
C GLY A 36 -6.85 -9.56 11.20
N ILE A 37 -7.95 -8.84 11.48
CA ILE A 37 -8.62 -7.92 10.55
C ILE A 37 -9.01 -6.65 11.30
N SER A 38 -8.94 -5.50 10.63
CA SER A 38 -9.46 -4.25 11.17
C SER A 38 -10.99 -4.27 11.19
N VAL A 39 -11.59 -3.85 12.30
CA VAL A 39 -13.04 -3.82 12.52
C VAL A 39 -13.57 -2.39 12.52
N THR A 40 -12.77 -1.45 13.05
CA THR A 40 -13.10 -0.04 13.15
C THR A 40 -12.12 0.84 12.38
N THR A 41 -12.55 2.04 12.02
CA THR A 41 -11.66 3.04 11.43
C THR A 41 -10.72 3.57 12.49
N SER A 42 -9.42 3.54 12.21
CA SER A 42 -8.39 4.14 13.06
C SER A 42 -7.89 5.44 12.45
N VAL A 43 -7.85 6.49 13.25
CA VAL A 43 -7.29 7.79 12.84
C VAL A 43 -5.88 7.92 13.40
N MET A 44 -4.92 8.11 12.49
CA MET A 44 -3.51 8.27 12.84
C MET A 44 -2.98 9.57 12.26
N LYS A 45 -2.35 10.37 13.11
CA LYS A 45 -1.80 11.66 12.74
C LYS A 45 -0.28 11.63 12.85
N PHE A 46 0.40 12.16 11.84
CA PHE A 46 1.85 12.31 11.84
C PHE A 46 2.32 13.43 10.92
N ASN A 47 3.50 13.96 11.18
CA ASN A 47 4.12 14.95 10.30
C ASN A 47 5.07 14.24 9.33
N TYR A 48 5.04 14.65 8.08
CA TYR A 48 5.98 14.21 7.07
C TYR A 48 6.42 15.40 6.22
N ARG A 49 7.71 15.73 6.26
CA ARG A 49 8.24 16.98 5.72
C ARG A 49 7.46 18.17 6.33
N ASP A 50 6.94 19.07 5.52
CA ASP A 50 6.19 20.25 5.97
C ASP A 50 4.67 20.05 6.04
N PHE A 51 4.21 18.79 5.95
CA PHE A 51 2.80 18.43 5.94
C PHE A 51 2.40 17.69 7.21
N GLU A 52 1.23 18.03 7.74
CA GLU A 52 0.52 17.24 8.73
C GLU A 52 -0.42 16.27 8.01
N ILE A 53 -0.20 14.97 8.21
CA ILE A 53 -0.95 13.90 7.56
C ILE A 53 -1.90 13.26 8.56
N ASN A 54 -3.19 13.25 8.24
CA ASN A 54 -4.22 12.52 8.96
C ASN A 54 -4.58 11.29 8.15
N LEU A 55 -4.10 10.13 8.58
CA LEU A 55 -4.35 8.85 7.92
C LEU A 55 -5.51 8.15 8.61
N LEU A 56 -6.58 7.89 7.84
CA LEU A 56 -7.73 7.13 8.26
C LEU A 56 -7.60 5.71 7.67
N ASP A 57 -7.29 4.75 8.53
CA ASP A 57 -7.20 3.34 8.15
C ASP A 57 -8.56 2.68 8.32
N THR A 58 -9.16 2.25 7.22
CA THR A 58 -10.52 1.72 7.17
C THR A 58 -10.52 0.20 7.08
N PRO A 59 -11.51 -0.50 7.69
CA PRO A 59 -11.65 -1.93 7.54
C PRO A 59 -11.94 -2.30 6.08
N GLY A 60 -11.22 -3.30 5.57
CA GLY A 60 -11.39 -3.82 4.20
C GLY A 60 -12.50 -4.87 4.06
N HIS A 61 -13.07 -5.36 5.18
CA HIS A 61 -14.07 -6.41 5.15
C HIS A 61 -15.47 -5.88 4.82
N GLN A 62 -16.26 -6.65 4.08
CA GLN A 62 -17.60 -6.23 3.63
C GLN A 62 -18.55 -5.86 4.77
N ASP A 63 -18.44 -6.55 5.92
CA ASP A 63 -19.31 -6.34 7.09
C ASP A 63 -19.15 -4.94 7.71
N PHE A 64 -18.04 -4.25 7.41
CA PHE A 64 -17.71 -2.93 7.97
C PHE A 64 -17.72 -1.81 6.92
N SER A 65 -18.35 -2.03 5.78
CA SER A 65 -18.35 -1.10 4.65
C SER A 65 -19.03 0.24 4.95
N GLU A 66 -20.01 0.27 5.86
CA GLU A 66 -20.72 1.51 6.21
C GLU A 66 -19.79 2.54 6.86
N ASP A 67 -18.88 2.11 7.73
CA ASP A 67 -17.88 2.98 8.33
C ASP A 67 -16.94 3.54 7.28
N THR A 68 -16.52 2.71 6.32
CA THR A 68 -15.66 3.16 5.20
C THR A 68 -16.38 4.20 4.34
N TYR A 69 -17.67 4.06 4.08
CA TYR A 69 -18.46 5.06 3.35
C TYR A 69 -18.52 6.40 4.08
N ARG A 70 -18.70 6.39 5.39
CA ARG A 70 -18.69 7.60 6.22
C ARG A 70 -17.32 8.27 6.18
N VAL A 71 -16.24 7.52 6.31
CA VAL A 71 -14.87 8.03 6.26
C VAL A 71 -14.57 8.71 4.93
N LEU A 72 -14.95 8.10 3.80
CA LEU A 72 -14.77 8.69 2.47
C LEU A 72 -15.48 10.04 2.30
N THR A 73 -16.42 10.39 3.20
CA THR A 73 -17.05 11.70 3.18
C THR A 73 -16.21 12.82 3.82
N ALA A 74 -15.21 12.44 4.60
CA ALA A 74 -14.43 13.35 5.44
C ALA A 74 -12.97 13.51 4.99
N VAL A 75 -12.58 12.86 3.88
CA VAL A 75 -11.19 12.87 3.41
C VAL A 75 -11.02 13.66 2.12
N ASP A 76 -9.83 14.22 1.93
CA ASP A 76 -9.45 14.99 0.74
C ASP A 76 -9.07 14.07 -0.44
N SER A 77 -8.56 12.88 -0.14
CA SER A 77 -8.15 11.86 -1.12
C SER A 77 -8.19 10.46 -0.52
N ALA A 78 -8.17 9.44 -1.38
CA ALA A 78 -8.17 8.05 -0.97
C ALA A 78 -6.98 7.30 -1.54
N VAL A 79 -6.41 6.39 -0.76
CA VAL A 79 -5.45 5.39 -1.24
C VAL A 79 -6.19 4.08 -1.41
N MET A 80 -6.38 3.68 -2.66
CA MET A 80 -6.98 2.39 -3.01
C MET A 80 -5.88 1.32 -3.02
N VAL A 81 -6.03 0.30 -2.19
CA VAL A 81 -5.04 -0.79 -2.07
C VAL A 81 -5.54 -2.03 -2.80
N ILE A 82 -4.82 -2.45 -3.84
CA ILE A 82 -5.11 -3.65 -4.65
C ILE A 82 -4.13 -4.76 -4.27
N ASP A 83 -4.66 -5.95 -4.04
CA ASP A 83 -3.86 -7.17 -3.82
C ASP A 83 -3.35 -7.69 -5.17
N SER A 84 -2.02 -7.80 -5.36
CA SER A 84 -1.42 -8.24 -6.62
C SER A 84 -1.81 -9.67 -7.02
N VAL A 85 -2.25 -10.49 -6.06
CA VAL A 85 -2.67 -11.88 -6.31
C VAL A 85 -4.14 -11.95 -6.73
N LYS A 86 -4.99 -11.09 -6.16
CA LYS A 86 -6.44 -11.15 -6.34
C LYS A 86 -6.98 -10.17 -7.39
N GLY A 87 -6.22 -9.10 -7.69
CA GLY A 87 -6.71 -8.01 -8.54
C GLY A 87 -7.83 -7.19 -7.87
N VAL A 88 -8.75 -6.69 -8.68
CA VAL A 88 -9.86 -5.86 -8.22
C VAL A 88 -10.97 -6.70 -7.62
N GLU A 89 -11.18 -6.60 -6.32
CA GLU A 89 -12.22 -7.33 -5.59
C GLU A 89 -13.58 -6.57 -5.64
N PRO A 90 -14.74 -7.28 -5.44
CA PRO A 90 -16.06 -6.65 -5.50
C PRO A 90 -16.25 -5.46 -4.57
N GLN A 91 -15.61 -5.48 -3.38
CA GLN A 91 -15.67 -4.38 -2.42
C GLN A 91 -14.95 -3.13 -2.97
N THR A 92 -13.85 -3.31 -3.67
CA THR A 92 -13.11 -2.22 -4.32
C THR A 92 -13.98 -1.48 -5.34
N ARG A 93 -14.78 -2.22 -6.13
CA ARG A 93 -15.74 -1.62 -7.10
C ARG A 93 -16.74 -0.71 -6.39
N LYS A 94 -17.36 -1.19 -5.30
CA LYS A 94 -18.33 -0.40 -4.53
C LYS A 94 -17.73 0.87 -3.95
N LEU A 95 -16.53 0.77 -3.38
CA LEU A 95 -15.83 1.93 -2.83
C LEU A 95 -15.40 2.92 -3.91
N MET A 96 -15.01 2.42 -5.09
CA MET A 96 -14.71 3.25 -6.25
C MET A 96 -15.92 4.07 -6.72
N GLU A 97 -17.12 3.47 -6.73
CA GLU A 97 -18.36 4.19 -7.07
C GLU A 97 -18.62 5.35 -6.09
N VAL A 98 -18.40 5.14 -4.79
CA VAL A 98 -18.52 6.20 -3.78
C VAL A 98 -17.51 7.31 -4.02
N CYS A 99 -16.24 6.98 -4.27
CA CYS A 99 -15.21 7.97 -4.58
C CYS A 99 -15.57 8.77 -5.84
N ARG A 100 -16.10 8.10 -6.86
CA ARG A 100 -16.53 8.74 -8.13
C ARG A 100 -17.70 9.71 -7.91
N MET A 101 -18.74 9.31 -7.18
CA MET A 101 -19.87 10.18 -6.85
C MET A 101 -19.46 11.48 -6.11
N ARG A 102 -18.34 11.42 -5.39
CA ARG A 102 -17.82 12.52 -4.58
C ARG A 102 -16.67 13.28 -5.24
N ASN A 103 -16.23 12.86 -6.42
CA ASN A 103 -15.01 13.35 -7.07
C ASN A 103 -13.77 13.29 -6.16
N THR A 104 -13.68 12.27 -5.31
CA THR A 104 -12.53 12.07 -4.43
C THR A 104 -11.33 11.59 -5.25
N PRO A 105 -10.21 12.32 -5.25
CA PRO A 105 -8.99 11.88 -5.92
C PRO A 105 -8.48 10.55 -5.37
N ILE A 106 -8.01 9.66 -6.24
CA ILE A 106 -7.55 8.32 -5.87
C ILE A 106 -6.11 8.11 -6.29
N LEU A 107 -5.29 7.63 -5.35
CA LEU A 107 -3.99 7.03 -5.60
C LEU A 107 -4.12 5.52 -5.43
N THR A 108 -3.75 4.74 -6.46
CA THR A 108 -3.79 3.28 -6.37
C THR A 108 -2.43 2.73 -5.93
N PHE A 109 -2.46 1.84 -4.94
CA PHE A 109 -1.27 1.16 -4.43
C PHE A 109 -1.42 -0.35 -4.62
N ILE A 110 -0.51 -0.94 -5.41
CA ILE A 110 -0.45 -2.40 -5.60
C ILE A 110 0.35 -3.01 -4.47
N ASN A 111 -0.27 -3.88 -3.70
CA ASN A 111 0.29 -4.50 -2.50
C ASN A 111 0.60 -5.98 -2.72
N LYS A 112 1.45 -6.54 -1.89
CA LYS A 112 1.84 -7.96 -1.84
C LYS A 112 2.63 -8.44 -3.06
N LEU A 113 3.39 -7.58 -3.71
CA LEU A 113 4.31 -7.96 -4.79
C LEU A 113 5.44 -8.91 -4.34
N ASP A 114 5.59 -9.14 -3.04
CA ASP A 114 6.42 -10.18 -2.44
C ASP A 114 5.83 -11.60 -2.58
N ARG A 115 4.69 -11.73 -3.27
CA ARG A 115 4.03 -12.99 -3.60
C ARG A 115 3.89 -13.14 -5.11
N GLU A 116 3.86 -14.39 -5.58
CA GLU A 116 3.47 -14.69 -6.94
C GLU A 116 2.00 -14.27 -7.17
N GLY A 117 1.74 -13.52 -8.21
CA GLY A 117 0.42 -12.97 -8.52
C GLY A 117 0.29 -12.60 -10.01
N MET A 118 -0.60 -11.70 -10.32
CA MET A 118 -0.81 -11.19 -11.68
C MET A 118 0.40 -10.38 -12.14
N ALA A 119 0.76 -10.49 -13.43
CA ALA A 119 1.79 -9.63 -13.99
C ALA A 119 1.39 -8.14 -13.88
N PRO A 120 2.35 -7.22 -13.71
CA PRO A 120 2.02 -5.80 -13.51
C PRO A 120 1.13 -5.20 -14.61
N LEU A 121 1.33 -5.57 -15.86
CA LEU A 121 0.47 -5.13 -16.96
C LEU A 121 -0.94 -5.70 -16.88
N ASP A 122 -1.09 -6.94 -16.46
CA ASP A 122 -2.41 -7.58 -16.29
C ASP A 122 -3.19 -6.91 -15.14
N ILE A 123 -2.49 -6.51 -14.06
CA ILE A 123 -3.11 -5.75 -12.96
C ILE A 123 -3.60 -4.38 -13.46
N LEU A 124 -2.83 -3.68 -14.28
CA LEU A 124 -3.26 -2.41 -14.85
C LEU A 124 -4.50 -2.62 -15.74
N GLY A 125 -4.48 -3.64 -16.59
CA GLY A 125 -5.64 -3.98 -17.44
C GLY A 125 -6.88 -4.33 -16.62
N ASP A 126 -6.75 -5.12 -15.55
CA ASP A 126 -7.85 -5.44 -14.62
C ASP A 126 -8.43 -4.19 -13.95
N ILE A 127 -7.58 -3.27 -13.51
CA ILE A 127 -8.00 -2.00 -12.90
C ILE A 127 -8.74 -1.14 -13.93
N GLU A 128 -8.19 -0.96 -15.12
CA GLU A 128 -8.78 -0.13 -16.18
C GLU A 128 -10.12 -0.69 -16.63
N GLU A 129 -10.19 -1.99 -16.93
CA GLU A 129 -11.41 -2.65 -17.37
C GLU A 129 -12.48 -2.70 -16.28
N THR A 130 -12.07 -3.09 -15.05
CA THR A 130 -13.01 -3.32 -13.96
C THR A 130 -13.52 -2.03 -13.34
N LEU A 131 -12.66 -1.03 -13.19
CA LEU A 131 -13.00 0.23 -12.53
C LEU A 131 -13.29 1.35 -13.54
N GLN A 132 -13.13 1.13 -14.84
CA GLN A 132 -13.39 2.13 -15.88
C GLN A 132 -12.66 3.46 -15.62
N ILE A 133 -11.34 3.36 -15.35
CA ILE A 133 -10.42 4.47 -15.15
C ILE A 133 -9.17 4.24 -15.98
N GLU A 134 -8.47 5.30 -16.34
CA GLU A 134 -7.14 5.21 -16.95
C GLU A 134 -6.06 5.15 -15.88
N CYS A 135 -5.07 4.28 -16.06
CA CYS A 135 -3.95 4.14 -15.15
C CYS A 135 -2.72 4.91 -15.62
N ALA A 136 -2.14 5.69 -14.72
CA ALA A 136 -0.85 6.35 -14.93
C ALA A 136 0.16 5.86 -13.87
N PRO A 137 0.99 4.84 -14.19
CA PRO A 137 1.92 4.28 -13.21
C PRO A 137 3.00 5.29 -12.83
N LEU A 138 3.16 5.53 -11.53
CA LEU A 138 4.23 6.37 -10.96
C LEU A 138 5.48 5.56 -10.64
N SER A 139 5.32 4.26 -10.37
CA SER A 139 6.40 3.34 -10.08
C SER A 139 6.15 1.99 -10.70
N TRP A 140 7.23 1.27 -11.00
CA TRP A 140 7.19 -0.05 -11.62
C TRP A 140 7.95 -1.06 -10.77
N PRO A 141 7.41 -2.26 -10.52
CA PRO A 141 8.11 -3.28 -9.74
C PRO A 141 9.25 -3.92 -10.56
N ILE A 142 10.33 -4.25 -9.88
CA ILE A 142 11.44 -5.03 -10.41
C ILE A 142 11.34 -6.43 -9.84
N GLY A 143 10.87 -7.35 -10.68
CA GLY A 143 10.54 -8.71 -10.28
C GLY A 143 9.25 -8.81 -9.46
N MET A 144 8.89 -10.04 -9.09
CA MET A 144 7.72 -10.38 -8.27
C MET A 144 7.99 -11.64 -7.45
N GLY A 145 7.22 -11.84 -6.40
CA GLY A 145 7.37 -13.00 -5.53
C GLY A 145 8.73 -13.03 -4.86
N LYS A 146 9.44 -14.13 -5.01
CA LYS A 146 10.80 -14.31 -4.46
C LYS A 146 11.84 -13.45 -5.17
N ASP A 147 11.56 -13.10 -6.43
CA ASP A 147 12.44 -12.29 -7.28
C ASP A 147 12.12 -10.79 -7.20
N PHE A 148 11.24 -10.38 -6.29
CA PHE A 148 10.94 -8.97 -6.04
C PHE A 148 12.13 -8.27 -5.40
N LYS A 149 12.84 -7.47 -6.18
CA LYS A 149 14.07 -6.78 -5.78
C LYS A 149 13.86 -5.31 -5.40
N GLY A 150 12.84 -4.67 -5.95
CA GLY A 150 12.63 -3.25 -5.71
C GLY A 150 11.57 -2.62 -6.60
N ILE A 151 11.65 -1.30 -6.72
CA ILE A 151 10.78 -0.50 -7.58
C ILE A 151 11.58 0.53 -8.36
N TYR A 152 11.16 0.78 -9.59
CA TYR A 152 11.63 1.90 -10.40
C TYR A 152 10.60 3.03 -10.34
N ASN A 153 10.98 4.21 -9.84
CA ASN A 153 10.15 5.40 -9.85
C ASN A 153 10.23 6.05 -11.23
N LEU A 154 9.14 6.00 -11.97
CA LEU A 154 9.06 6.52 -13.34
C LEU A 154 9.14 8.04 -13.41
N HIS A 155 8.62 8.73 -12.38
CA HIS A 155 8.63 10.19 -12.32
C HIS A 155 10.01 10.74 -11.96
N GLN A 156 10.65 10.18 -10.94
CA GLN A 156 11.98 10.60 -10.46
C GLN A 156 13.13 9.96 -11.24
N LYS A 157 12.83 8.91 -12.03
CA LYS A 157 13.82 8.09 -12.75
C LYS A 157 14.87 7.48 -11.80
N GLU A 158 14.38 6.95 -10.69
CA GLU A 158 15.20 6.37 -9.63
C GLU A 158 14.82 4.91 -9.41
N LEU A 159 15.80 4.05 -9.26
CA LEU A 159 15.65 2.66 -8.87
C LEU A 159 15.90 2.53 -7.36
N SER A 160 14.91 2.02 -6.63
CA SER A 160 15.02 1.69 -5.21
C SER A 160 15.06 0.18 -5.05
N LEU A 161 16.21 -0.34 -4.63
CA LEU A 161 16.43 -1.77 -4.39
C LEU A 161 16.27 -2.09 -2.91
N PHE A 162 15.69 -3.25 -2.64
CA PHE A 162 15.37 -3.70 -1.29
C PHE A 162 16.17 -4.95 -0.93
N THR A 163 16.75 -4.98 0.26
CA THR A 163 17.42 -6.17 0.80
C THR A 163 16.39 -7.11 1.43
N PRO A 164 16.31 -8.40 1.03
CA PRO A 164 15.39 -9.35 1.65
C PRO A 164 15.71 -9.60 3.13
N GLY A 165 14.68 -9.78 3.96
CA GLY A 165 14.81 -10.37 5.30
C GLY A 165 15.06 -9.44 6.49
N ARG A 166 15.18 -8.13 6.32
CA ARG A 166 15.32 -7.17 7.43
C ARG A 166 14.06 -6.33 7.62
N GLU A 167 13.75 -5.95 8.87
CA GLU A 167 12.82 -4.84 9.15
C GLU A 167 13.47 -3.56 8.59
N ARG A 168 12.86 -3.00 7.56
CA ARG A 168 13.48 -1.96 6.73
C ARG A 168 13.29 -0.60 7.37
N LEU A 169 14.38 -0.01 7.79
CA LEU A 169 14.52 1.42 7.97
C LEU A 169 14.84 2.06 6.61
N SER A 170 14.63 3.37 6.48
CA SER A 170 14.94 4.13 5.26
C SER A 170 16.38 3.93 4.76
N ASP A 171 17.28 3.61 5.65
CA ASP A 171 18.72 3.47 5.42
C ASP A 171 19.12 2.15 4.71
N ASP A 172 18.18 1.19 4.64
CA ASP A 172 18.39 -0.10 3.95
C ASP A 172 17.99 -0.06 2.46
N ILE A 173 17.59 1.10 1.94
CA ILE A 173 17.18 1.28 0.54
C ILE A 173 18.36 1.82 -0.27
N VAL A 174 18.83 1.03 -1.23
CA VAL A 174 19.82 1.47 -2.20
C VAL A 174 19.09 2.20 -3.32
N THR A 175 19.35 3.50 -3.49
CA THR A 175 18.77 4.32 -4.56
C THR A 175 19.81 4.53 -5.67
N ILE A 176 19.47 4.11 -6.88
CA ILE A 176 20.31 4.24 -8.07
C ILE A 176 19.61 5.20 -9.05
N ARG A 177 20.31 6.23 -9.48
CA ARG A 177 19.82 7.26 -10.43
C ARG A 177 20.38 7.10 -11.83
N ASP A 178 21.51 6.44 -11.96
CA ASP A 178 22.15 6.18 -13.24
C ASP A 178 21.98 4.70 -13.60
N LEU A 179 21.31 4.41 -14.70
CA LEU A 179 21.16 3.04 -15.20
C LEU A 179 22.46 2.42 -15.73
N ALA A 180 23.54 3.20 -15.84
CA ALA A 180 24.88 2.72 -16.12
C ALA A 180 25.70 2.41 -14.85
N ASP A 181 25.09 2.54 -13.64
CA ASP A 181 25.79 2.26 -12.38
C ASP A 181 26.19 0.77 -12.29
N PRO A 182 27.48 0.46 -12.05
CA PRO A 182 27.96 -0.92 -11.93
C PRO A 182 27.30 -1.73 -10.80
N LEU A 183 26.60 -1.10 -9.86
CA LEU A 183 25.81 -1.77 -8.83
C LEU A 183 24.60 -2.53 -9.41
N LEU A 184 24.08 -2.10 -10.58
CA LEU A 184 22.99 -2.78 -11.26
C LEU A 184 23.36 -4.21 -11.63
N ASP A 185 24.53 -4.41 -12.26
CA ASP A 185 25.01 -5.74 -12.69
C ASP A 185 25.23 -6.72 -11.53
N LYS A 186 25.39 -6.20 -10.31
CA LYS A 186 25.62 -7.02 -9.10
C LYS A 186 24.32 -7.37 -8.36
N GLN A 187 23.26 -6.59 -8.55
CA GLN A 187 22.03 -6.70 -7.77
C GLN A 187 20.80 -7.13 -8.59
N LEU A 188 20.83 -6.98 -9.91
CA LEU A 188 19.82 -7.49 -10.84
C LEU A 188 20.27 -8.81 -11.46
#